data_652d4241db5dc6ec399247b4f0692c70
#
_entry.id   652d4241db5dc6ec399247b4f0692c70
#
_cell.length_a   1.000
_cell.length_b   1.000
_cell.length_c   1.000
_cell.angle_alpha   90.00
_cell.angle_beta   90.00
_cell.angle_gamma   90.00
#
_symmetry.space_group_name_H-M   'P 1'
#
loop_
_entity.id
_entity.type
_entity.pdbx_description
1 polymer ?
#
loop_
_entity_poly.entity_id
_entity_poly.type
_entity_poly.pdbx_seq_one_letter_code
_entity_poly.pdbx_strand_id
1 'polypeptide(L)'
;MNATLQQMISSKMSDGLLPTHAPLRSFAGFGSGSLCHGCDEPVLGSEVKHEHDFDGNRTFRFHAVCEAIRQALTNPVADPWADPPLRL
;
A
#
# COMPACT_ATOMS: atom_id res chain seq x y z
N MET A 1 12.63 -7.45 8.16
CA MET A 1 12.43 -6.56 9.26
C MET A 1 11.38 -5.57 8.93
N ASN A 2 10.35 -5.54 9.76
CA ASN A 2 9.22 -4.67 9.47
C ASN A 2 9.59 -3.20 9.57
N ALA A 3 10.50 -2.86 10.48
CA ALA A 3 10.93 -1.48 10.60
C ALA A 3 11.60 -0.98 9.32
N THR A 4 12.43 -1.81 8.71
CA THR A 4 13.10 -1.45 7.47
C THR A 4 12.10 -1.30 6.34
N LEU A 5 11.13 -2.20 6.25
CA LEU A 5 10.11 -2.15 5.22
C LEU A 5 9.26 -0.89 5.37
N GLN A 6 8.88 -0.58 6.60
CA GLN A 6 8.09 0.62 6.86
C GLN A 6 8.88 1.88 6.48
N GLN A 7 10.16 1.91 6.79
CA GLN A 7 11.01 3.06 6.43
C GLN A 7 11.12 3.21 4.92
N MET A 8 11.25 2.11 4.20
CA MET A 8 11.35 2.13 2.76
C MET A 8 10.08 2.71 2.14
N ILE A 9 8.92 2.24 2.60
CA ILE A 9 7.65 2.70 2.07
C ILE A 9 7.42 4.16 2.44
N SER A 10 7.74 4.54 3.67
CA SER A 10 7.60 5.91 4.11
C SER A 10 8.47 6.86 3.29
N SER A 11 9.71 6.47 3.02
CA SER A 11 10.61 7.26 2.18
C SER A 11 10.06 7.45 0.79
N LYS A 12 9.54 6.37 0.20
CA LYS A 12 8.99 6.47 -1.16
C LYS A 12 7.78 7.39 -1.20
N MET A 13 6.97 7.38 -0.15
CA MET A 13 5.82 8.28 -0.08
C MET A 13 6.28 9.73 0.03
N SER A 14 7.29 9.97 0.88
CA SER A 14 7.84 11.31 1.04
C SER A 14 8.47 11.84 -0.25
N ASP A 15 9.07 10.95 -1.03
CA ASP A 15 9.73 11.32 -2.26
C ASP A 15 8.75 11.44 -3.44
N GLY A 16 7.48 11.20 -3.22
CA GLY A 16 6.49 11.26 -4.28
C GLY A 16 6.47 10.06 -5.19
N LEU A 17 7.13 9.00 -4.81
CA LEU A 17 7.18 7.78 -5.62
C LEU A 17 5.98 6.89 -5.40
N LEU A 18 5.28 7.06 -4.29
CA LEU A 18 4.05 6.33 -3.99
C LEU A 18 2.94 7.30 -3.69
N PRO A 19 1.71 7.00 -4.12
CA PRO A 19 0.59 7.89 -3.84
C PRO A 19 0.24 7.88 -2.37
N THR A 20 -0.26 9.01 -1.90
CA THR A 20 -0.66 9.20 -0.51
C THR A 20 -2.15 9.44 -0.38
N HIS A 21 -2.89 9.23 -1.44
CA HIS A 21 -4.34 9.40 -1.45
C HIS A 21 -5.02 8.09 -1.85
N ALA A 22 -6.33 8.06 -1.78
CA ALA A 22 -7.08 6.84 -2.08
C ALA A 22 -7.08 6.57 -3.58
N PRO A 23 -7.02 5.30 -3.98
CA PRO A 23 -7.11 4.95 -5.40
C PRO A 23 -8.52 5.09 -5.92
N LEU A 24 -8.63 5.20 -7.25
CA LEU A 24 -9.92 5.20 -7.92
C LEU A 24 -10.54 3.80 -7.91
N ARG A 25 -9.72 2.79 -8.09
CA ARG A 25 -10.17 1.41 -8.09
C ARG A 25 -9.10 0.53 -7.46
N SER A 26 -9.55 -0.56 -6.86
CA SER A 26 -8.65 -1.49 -6.20
C SER A 26 -9.02 -2.91 -6.55
N PHE A 27 -8.02 -3.73 -6.76
CA PHE A 27 -8.19 -5.14 -7.10
C PHE A 27 -7.27 -5.97 -6.23
N ALA A 28 -7.68 -7.20 -5.96
CA ALA A 28 -6.84 -8.15 -5.26
C ALA A 28 -6.83 -9.44 -6.06
N GLY A 29 -5.68 -10.08 -6.12
CA GLY A 29 -5.55 -11.35 -6.84
C GLY A 29 -4.20 -11.95 -6.54
N PHE A 30 -3.86 -13.00 -7.26
CA PHE A 30 -2.55 -13.62 -7.07
C PHE A 30 -1.48 -12.85 -7.84
N GLY A 31 -0.27 -12.91 -7.32
CA GLY A 31 0.85 -12.27 -7.97
C GLY A 31 1.21 -12.92 -9.29
N SER A 32 2.03 -12.23 -10.07
CA SER A 32 2.47 -12.72 -11.36
C SER A 32 3.96 -12.53 -11.57
N GLY A 33 4.69 -12.28 -10.49
CA GLY A 33 6.13 -12.03 -10.57
C GLY A 33 6.49 -10.58 -10.81
N SER A 34 5.51 -9.70 -10.96
CA SER A 34 5.77 -8.27 -11.10
C SER A 34 6.26 -7.69 -9.80
N LEU A 35 7.08 -6.66 -9.89
CA LEU A 35 7.66 -6.06 -8.69
C LEU A 35 6.64 -5.28 -7.89
N CYS A 36 6.71 -5.42 -6.57
CA CYS A 36 5.93 -4.63 -5.65
C CYS A 36 6.49 -3.21 -5.63
N HIS A 37 5.63 -2.22 -5.74
CA HIS A 37 6.06 -0.83 -5.72
C HIS A 37 6.52 -0.39 -4.32
N GLY A 38 6.13 -1.13 -3.29
CA GLY A 38 6.55 -0.79 -1.93
C GLY A 38 7.94 -1.27 -1.60
N CYS A 39 8.22 -2.54 -1.81
CA CYS A 39 9.49 -3.13 -1.38
C CYS A 39 10.43 -3.51 -2.52
N ASP A 40 9.98 -3.36 -3.76
CA ASP A 40 10.78 -3.66 -4.96
C ASP A 40 11.08 -5.15 -5.13
N GLU A 41 10.37 -6.01 -4.41
CA GLU A 41 10.50 -7.45 -4.56
C GLU A 41 9.34 -7.98 -5.38
N PRO A 42 9.52 -9.10 -6.09
CA PRO A 42 8.41 -9.63 -6.89
C PRO A 42 7.26 -10.13 -6.02
N VAL A 43 6.04 -9.96 -6.50
CA VAL A 43 4.85 -10.54 -5.88
C VAL A 43 4.65 -11.89 -6.55
N LEU A 44 4.98 -12.96 -5.83
CA LEU A 44 4.99 -14.30 -6.39
C LEU A 44 3.57 -14.83 -6.60
N GLY A 45 3.45 -15.86 -7.43
CA GLY A 45 2.15 -16.41 -7.76
C GLY A 45 1.38 -16.98 -6.57
N SER A 46 2.10 -17.33 -5.49
CA SER A 46 1.46 -17.83 -4.28
C SER A 46 1.10 -16.72 -3.29
N GLU A 47 1.40 -15.48 -3.63
CA GLU A 47 1.14 -14.34 -2.76
C GLU A 47 0.02 -13.49 -3.31
N VAL A 48 -0.69 -12.82 -2.41
CA VAL A 48 -1.75 -11.91 -2.82
C VAL A 48 -1.15 -10.59 -3.28
N LYS A 49 -1.61 -10.14 -4.42
CA LYS A 49 -1.21 -8.87 -4.99
C LYS A 49 -2.37 -7.89 -4.85
N HIS A 50 -2.11 -6.74 -4.27
CA HIS A 50 -3.07 -5.64 -4.24
C HIS A 50 -2.70 -4.66 -5.33
N GLU A 51 -3.63 -4.37 -6.21
CA GLU A 51 -3.38 -3.49 -7.34
C GLU A 51 -4.36 -2.34 -7.29
N HIS A 52 -3.84 -1.12 -7.41
CA HIS A 52 -4.66 0.08 -7.30
C HIS A 52 -4.45 0.95 -8.52
N ASP A 53 -5.57 1.40 -9.09
CA ASP A 53 -5.54 2.37 -10.19
C ASP A 53 -5.74 3.77 -9.62
N PHE A 54 -4.85 4.67 -9.99
CA PHE A 54 -4.93 6.07 -9.61
C PHE A 54 -5.19 6.90 -10.85
N ASP A 55 -5.46 8.18 -10.66
CA ASP A 55 -5.71 9.06 -11.80
C ASP A 55 -4.47 9.12 -12.70
N GLY A 56 -4.65 9.51 -13.95
CA GLY A 56 -3.56 9.57 -14.90
C GLY A 56 -3.10 8.23 -15.40
N ASN A 57 -3.92 7.19 -15.27
CA ASN A 57 -3.62 5.84 -15.72
C ASN A 57 -2.44 5.22 -14.99
N ARG A 58 -2.23 5.61 -13.75
CA ARG A 58 -1.15 5.05 -12.95
C ARG A 58 -1.68 3.85 -12.17
N THR A 59 -0.97 2.75 -12.27
CA THR A 59 -1.29 1.53 -11.54
C THR A 59 -0.13 1.16 -10.65
N PHE A 60 -0.43 0.91 -9.39
CA PHE A 60 0.58 0.48 -8.41
C PHE A 60 0.17 -0.87 -7.84
N ARG A 61 1.14 -1.71 -7.61
CA ARG A 61 0.89 -3.04 -7.06
C ARG A 61 1.74 -3.26 -5.82
N PHE A 62 1.18 -4.00 -4.87
CA PHE A 62 1.80 -4.19 -3.57
C PHE A 62 1.57 -5.60 -3.05
N HIS A 63 2.54 -6.10 -2.29
CA HIS A 63 2.26 -7.22 -1.40
C HIS A 63 1.22 -6.77 -0.37
N ALA A 64 0.49 -7.74 0.20
CA ALA A 64 -0.52 -7.41 1.21
C ALA A 64 0.08 -6.64 2.39
N VAL A 65 1.27 -7.04 2.84
CA VAL A 65 1.90 -6.36 3.97
C VAL A 65 2.34 -4.95 3.59
N CYS A 66 2.81 -4.76 2.36
CA CYS A 66 3.23 -3.43 1.91
C CYS A 66 2.04 -2.49 1.78
N GLU A 67 0.92 -3.01 1.30
CA GLU A 67 -0.29 -2.21 1.20
C GLU A 67 -0.81 -1.82 2.59
N ALA A 68 -0.76 -2.74 3.54
CA ALA A 68 -1.17 -2.45 4.90
C ALA A 68 -0.33 -1.32 5.50
N ILE A 69 0.98 -1.37 5.26
CA ILE A 69 1.87 -0.32 5.74
C ILE A 69 1.56 1.01 5.07
N ARG A 70 1.36 1.00 3.75
CA ARG A 70 1.06 2.22 3.02
C ARG A 70 -0.23 2.85 3.52
N GLN A 71 -1.27 2.04 3.73
CA GLN A 71 -2.54 2.55 4.24
C GLN A 71 -2.40 3.13 5.63
N ALA A 72 -1.64 2.48 6.50
CA ALA A 72 -1.44 2.98 7.84
C ALA A 72 -0.73 4.34 7.82
N LEU A 73 0.18 4.53 6.88
CA LEU A 73 0.93 5.78 6.76
C LEU A 73 0.12 6.89 6.11
N THR A 74 -0.81 6.54 5.22
CA THR A 74 -1.63 7.55 4.55
C THR A 74 -2.86 7.92 5.36
N ASN A 75 -3.29 7.04 6.26
CA ASN A 75 -4.53 7.27 7.02
C ASN A 75 -4.33 6.82 8.45
N PRO A 76 -3.44 7.48 9.18
CA PRO A 76 -3.12 7.06 10.55
C PRO A 76 -4.31 7.12 11.51
N VAL A 77 -5.30 7.94 11.20
CA VAL A 77 -6.49 8.01 12.06
C VAL A 77 -7.46 6.88 11.83
N ALA A 78 -7.16 6.00 10.88
CA ALA A 78 -8.01 4.84 10.65
C ALA A 78 -7.79 3.74 11.68
N ASP A 79 -6.93 3.97 12.65
CA ASP A 79 -6.68 3.02 13.73
C ASP A 79 -8.00 2.70 14.41
N PRO A 80 -8.43 1.43 14.42
CA PRO A 80 -9.70 1.06 15.04
C PRO A 80 -9.73 1.32 16.52
N TRP A 81 -8.58 1.49 17.14
CA TRP A 81 -8.55 1.79 18.57
C TRP A 81 -8.73 3.27 18.84
N ALA A 82 -8.49 4.09 17.84
CA ALA A 82 -8.58 5.52 18.03
C ALA A 82 -9.97 6.02 17.83
N ASP A 83 -10.79 5.45 17.26
CA ASP A 83 -11.94 5.99 16.93
C ASP A 83 -13.00 6.12 17.66
N PRO A 84 -13.40 6.26 17.91
CA PRO A 84 -14.38 6.40 17.96
C PRO A 84 -14.99 7.50 17.94
N PRO A 85 -14.91 7.78 17.82
CA PRO A 85 -15.64 8.52 17.88
C PRO A 85 -16.48 9.07 17.21
N LEU A 86 -16.25 9.05 16.79
CA LEU A 86 -16.84 9.54 16.13
C LEU A 86 -17.97 9.37 15.91
N ARG A 87 -18.12 8.94 16.03
CA ARG A 87 -19.06 8.69 15.87
C ARG A 87 -19.86 8.88 16.51
N LEU A 88 -19.74 9.14 16.84
CA LEU A 88 -20.48 9.32 17.58
C LEU A 88 -21.16 9.69 17.66
#